data_4e84a923c7cb8eeb9186c0525ddb131c
#
_entry.id   4e84a923c7cb8eeb9186c0525ddb131c
#
_cell.length_a   1.000
_cell.length_b   1.000
_cell.length_c   1.000
_cell.angle_alpha   90.00
_cell.angle_beta   90.00
_cell.angle_gamma   90.00
#
_symmetry.space_group_name_H-M   'P 1'
#
loop_
_entity.id
_entity.type
_entity.pdbx_description
1 polymer ?
#
loop_
_entity_poly.entity_id
_entity_poly.type
_entity_poly.pdbx_seq_one_letter_code
_entity_poly.pdbx_strand_id
1 'polypeptide(L)'
;LYDFDRTGLDGRPRELHVDKVFSVVRAPHDPQAVRTAGDWQPWGGGRTKVLVDCPQFRVTRWELLHAQAVMEAPSFRVLTVIGGWGTLTTGSGSIEVGMGSSVVVPVGAGPITVAGDMIMVGTDPGPAL
;
A
#
# COMPACT_ATOMS: atom_id res chain seq x y z
N LEU A 1 20.84 8.59 -4.30
CA LEU A 1 21.48 9.74 -3.63
C LEU A 1 21.61 10.96 -4.52
N TYR A 2 21.05 10.90 -5.67
CA TYR A 2 20.98 12.02 -6.58
C TYR A 2 19.77 12.88 -6.21
N ASP A 3 19.99 14.16 -5.87
CA ASP A 3 18.92 15.07 -5.45
C ASP A 3 18.33 15.89 -6.65
N PHE A 4 18.53 15.41 -7.87
CA PHE A 4 17.97 16.00 -9.10
C PHE A 4 18.29 17.51 -9.23
N ASP A 5 19.50 17.92 -8.83
CA ASP A 5 20.00 19.29 -8.84
C ASP A 5 19.09 20.30 -8.12
N ARG A 6 18.33 19.85 -7.12
CA ARG A 6 17.49 20.72 -6.31
C ARG A 6 18.33 21.67 -5.48
N THR A 7 17.94 22.92 -5.49
CA THR A 7 18.54 23.96 -4.65
C THR A 7 17.74 24.15 -3.36
N GLY A 8 18.43 24.48 -2.29
CA GLY A 8 17.80 24.92 -1.05
C GLY A 8 17.18 26.32 -1.19
N LEU A 9 16.51 26.78 -0.14
CA LEU A 9 15.93 28.13 -0.08
C LEU A 9 16.97 29.24 -0.20
N ASP A 10 18.24 28.93 0.05
CA ASP A 10 19.40 29.80 -0.07
C ASP A 10 20.02 29.80 -1.48
N GLY A 11 19.40 29.12 -2.45
CA GLY A 11 19.87 29.00 -3.83
C GLY A 11 21.09 28.11 -4.03
N ARG A 12 21.57 27.43 -2.98
CA ARG A 12 22.71 26.51 -3.06
C ARG A 12 22.27 25.09 -3.31
N PRO A 13 23.09 24.24 -3.96
CA PRO A 13 22.81 22.80 -4.04
C PRO A 13 22.65 22.21 -2.64
N ARG A 14 21.67 21.30 -2.49
CA ARG A 14 21.45 20.63 -1.21
C ARG A 14 22.59 19.65 -0.92
N GLU A 15 22.95 19.54 0.35
CA GLU A 15 23.95 18.59 0.82
C GLU A 15 23.47 17.15 0.55
N LEU A 16 24.30 16.38 -0.12
CA LEU A 16 24.10 14.94 -0.30
C LEU A 16 24.67 14.21 0.93
N HIS A 17 23.82 13.65 1.75
CA HIS A 17 24.21 12.89 2.95
C HIS A 17 24.75 11.50 2.59
N VAL A 18 25.84 11.44 1.83
CA VAL A 18 26.43 10.19 1.33
C VAL A 18 26.88 9.30 2.48
N ASP A 19 27.52 9.87 3.49
CA ASP A 19 27.99 9.12 4.67
C ASP A 19 26.86 8.47 5.45
N LYS A 20 25.71 9.16 5.59
CA LYS A 20 24.52 8.62 6.25
C LYS A 20 23.93 7.43 5.49
N VAL A 21 24.07 7.40 4.18
CA VAL A 21 23.59 6.27 3.38
C VAL A 21 24.41 5.02 3.67
N PHE A 22 25.74 5.13 3.71
CA PHE A 22 26.57 3.97 4.03
C PHE A 22 26.32 3.42 5.44
N SER A 23 25.85 4.25 6.37
CA SER A 23 25.49 3.79 7.71
C SER A 23 24.18 3.00 7.78
N VAL A 24 23.29 3.12 6.80
CA VAL A 24 21.97 2.46 6.78
C VAL A 24 21.82 1.40 5.70
N VAL A 25 22.64 1.46 4.65
CA VAL A 25 22.63 0.46 3.58
C VAL A 25 23.16 -0.86 4.11
N ARG A 26 22.39 -1.92 3.91
CA ARG A 26 22.83 -3.30 4.17
C ARG A 26 23.21 -3.95 2.85
N ALA A 27 24.49 -4.32 2.73
CA ALA A 27 25.01 -5.06 1.59
C ALA A 27 25.88 -6.23 2.10
N PRO A 28 25.79 -7.42 1.47
CA PRO A 28 24.95 -7.76 0.33
C PRO A 28 23.46 -7.76 0.67
N HIS A 29 22.61 -7.64 -0.35
CA HIS A 29 21.16 -7.76 -0.19
C HIS A 29 20.81 -9.14 0.39
N ASP A 30 20.02 -9.14 1.45
CA ASP A 30 19.43 -10.37 2.01
C ASP A 30 18.05 -10.61 1.40
N PRO A 31 17.90 -11.59 0.49
CA PRO A 31 16.61 -11.89 -0.13
C PRO A 31 15.53 -12.33 0.87
N GLN A 32 15.94 -12.78 2.06
CA GLN A 32 15.02 -13.21 3.11
C GLN A 32 14.53 -12.06 4.00
N ALA A 33 15.20 -10.92 3.96
CA ALA A 33 14.77 -9.74 4.68
C ALA A 33 13.46 -9.14 4.12
N VAL A 34 13.18 -9.41 2.86
CA VAL A 34 11.89 -9.11 2.22
C VAL A 34 11.12 -10.42 2.10
N ARG A 35 10.34 -10.75 3.10
CA ARG A 35 9.44 -11.89 3.02
C ARG A 35 8.36 -11.61 1.98
N THR A 36 8.57 -12.08 0.78
CA THR A 36 7.51 -12.21 -0.20
C THR A 36 6.54 -13.26 0.27
N ALA A 37 5.39 -12.80 0.46
CA ALA A 37 4.32 -13.44 1.09
C ALA A 37 3.63 -14.51 0.29
N GLY A 38 2.97 -15.31 0.95
CA GLY A 38 2.00 -16.34 0.73
C GLY A 38 1.37 -16.50 -0.65
N ASP A 39 0.64 -17.58 -0.79
CA ASP A 39 -0.15 -17.90 -1.98
C ASP A 39 -1.40 -17.02 -2.08
N TRP A 40 -2.01 -16.98 -3.25
CA TRP A 40 -3.31 -16.38 -3.44
C TRP A 40 -4.36 -17.04 -2.58
N GLN A 41 -5.15 -16.23 -1.89
CA GLN A 41 -6.29 -16.67 -1.09
C GLN A 41 -7.59 -16.13 -1.69
N PRO A 42 -8.69 -16.90 -1.64
CA PRO A 42 -10.01 -16.40 -1.98
C PRO A 42 -10.38 -15.17 -1.12
N TRP A 43 -11.04 -14.18 -1.74
CA TRP A 43 -11.52 -13.01 -1.06
C TRP A 43 -12.82 -12.52 -1.72
N GLY A 44 -13.97 -12.83 -1.11
CA GLY A 44 -15.28 -12.57 -1.72
C GLY A 44 -15.37 -13.18 -3.12
N GLY A 45 -15.73 -12.39 -4.12
CA GLY A 45 -15.74 -12.80 -5.53
C GLY A 45 -14.39 -12.65 -6.24
N GLY A 46 -13.31 -12.40 -5.51
CA GLY A 46 -11.98 -12.22 -6.04
C GLY A 46 -10.90 -12.99 -5.27
N ARG A 47 -9.71 -12.43 -5.24
CA ARG A 47 -8.57 -13.04 -4.54
C ARG A 47 -7.66 -11.98 -3.91
N THR A 48 -6.93 -12.41 -2.89
CA THR A 48 -5.97 -11.56 -2.18
C THR A 48 -4.63 -12.27 -2.00
N LYS A 49 -3.59 -11.48 -1.92
CA LYS A 49 -2.24 -11.96 -1.65
C LYS A 49 -1.46 -10.92 -0.84
N VAL A 50 -0.84 -11.34 0.23
CA VAL A 50 0.14 -10.51 0.94
C VAL A 50 1.41 -10.43 0.10
N LEU A 51 1.93 -9.28 -0.21
CA LEU A 51 3.15 -9.07 -1.00
C LEU A 51 4.37 -8.88 -0.10
N VAL A 52 4.20 -8.16 1.01
CA VAL A 52 5.23 -7.89 2.01
C VAL A 52 4.60 -8.00 3.39
N ASP A 53 5.28 -8.65 4.30
CA ASP A 53 4.90 -8.69 5.71
C ASP A 53 6.15 -8.54 6.56
N CYS A 54 6.28 -7.39 7.20
CA CYS A 54 7.41 -7.09 8.07
C CYS A 54 6.92 -6.32 9.33
N PRO A 55 7.74 -6.20 10.36
CA PRO A 55 7.32 -5.52 11.59
C PRO A 55 6.86 -4.08 11.39
N GLN A 56 7.34 -3.39 10.35
CA GLN A 56 7.05 -1.99 10.11
C GLN A 56 5.77 -1.77 9.31
N PHE A 57 5.50 -2.66 8.34
CA PHE A 57 4.32 -2.55 7.48
C PHE A 57 3.96 -3.86 6.80
N ARG A 58 2.72 -3.94 6.34
CA ARG A 58 2.23 -5.02 5.47
C ARG A 58 1.70 -4.42 4.18
N VAL A 59 2.04 -5.06 3.05
CA VAL A 59 1.50 -4.72 1.73
C VAL A 59 0.68 -5.90 1.22
N THR A 60 -0.56 -5.64 0.87
CA THR A 60 -1.48 -6.66 0.36
C THR A 60 -2.02 -6.23 -1.00
N ARG A 61 -2.16 -7.19 -1.90
CA ARG A 61 -2.81 -7.04 -3.20
C ARG A 61 -4.16 -7.73 -3.20
N TRP A 62 -5.16 -7.07 -3.75
CA TRP A 62 -6.51 -7.60 -4.00
C TRP A 62 -6.83 -7.49 -5.48
N GLU A 63 -7.49 -8.51 -6.00
CA GLU A 63 -8.00 -8.56 -7.36
C GLU A 63 -9.46 -8.95 -7.31
N LEU A 64 -10.29 -8.12 -7.90
CA LEU A 64 -11.73 -8.28 -8.01
C LEU A 64 -12.12 -8.23 -9.48
N LEU A 65 -12.95 -9.16 -9.94
CA LEU A 65 -13.38 -9.24 -11.32
C LEU A 65 -14.90 -9.39 -11.38
N HIS A 66 -15.60 -8.31 -11.77
CA HIS A 66 -17.06 -8.24 -11.83
C HIS A 66 -17.75 -8.75 -10.56
N ALA A 67 -17.21 -8.42 -9.41
CA ALA A 67 -17.60 -9.02 -8.15
C ALA A 67 -17.63 -8.00 -7.01
N GLN A 68 -17.99 -8.50 -5.83
CA GLN A 68 -18.01 -7.74 -4.60
C GLN A 68 -17.32 -8.52 -3.48
N ALA A 69 -16.64 -7.81 -2.62
CA ALA A 69 -16.00 -8.34 -1.41
C ALA A 69 -16.07 -7.34 -0.26
N VAL A 70 -15.89 -7.83 0.96
CA VAL A 70 -15.78 -6.98 2.14
C VAL A 70 -14.33 -6.98 2.64
N MET A 71 -13.85 -5.80 2.95
CA MET A 71 -12.52 -5.56 3.49
C MET A 71 -12.62 -5.00 4.90
N GLU A 72 -11.93 -5.62 5.82
CA GLU A 72 -11.73 -5.08 7.16
C GLU A 72 -10.44 -4.29 7.25
N ALA A 73 -10.47 -3.18 7.95
CA ALA A 73 -9.30 -2.36 8.22
C ALA A 73 -9.16 -2.12 9.73
N PRO A 74 -8.49 -3.03 10.46
CA PRO A 74 -8.32 -2.91 11.91
C PRO A 74 -7.45 -1.73 12.33
N SER A 75 -6.64 -1.23 11.42
CA SER A 75 -5.83 -0.02 11.55
C SER A 75 -6.10 0.92 10.36
N PHE A 76 -5.43 2.06 10.29
CA PHE A 76 -5.50 2.85 9.06
C PHE A 76 -4.86 2.08 7.89
N ARG A 77 -5.39 2.31 6.71
CA ARG A 77 -4.88 1.69 5.47
C ARG A 77 -4.81 2.71 4.36
N VAL A 78 -3.75 2.65 3.57
CA VAL A 78 -3.69 3.35 2.29
C VAL A 78 -4.00 2.34 1.20
N LEU A 79 -5.03 2.61 0.39
CA LEU A 79 -5.42 1.80 -0.77
C LEU A 79 -5.09 2.56 -2.05
N THR A 80 -4.42 1.90 -2.98
CA THR A 80 -4.15 2.44 -4.32
C THR A 80 -4.70 1.49 -5.36
N VAL A 81 -5.54 1.98 -6.26
CA VAL A 81 -6.03 1.24 -7.42
C VAL A 81 -4.96 1.27 -8.51
N ILE A 82 -4.45 0.10 -8.88
CA ILE A 82 -3.40 -0.06 -9.89
C ILE A 82 -3.91 -0.60 -11.22
N GLY A 83 -5.20 -0.92 -11.29
CA GLY A 83 -5.87 -1.35 -12.53
C GLY A 83 -7.37 -1.40 -12.35
N GLY A 84 -8.11 -1.12 -13.43
CA GLY A 84 -9.58 -1.16 -13.43
C GLY A 84 -10.24 0.00 -12.69
N TRP A 85 -11.49 -0.22 -12.29
CA TRP A 85 -12.32 0.76 -11.58
C TRP A 85 -13.41 0.07 -10.76
N GLY A 86 -13.98 0.79 -9.82
CA GLY A 86 -15.04 0.29 -8.96
C GLY A 86 -15.46 1.28 -7.90
N THR A 87 -16.10 0.76 -6.86
CA THR A 87 -16.70 1.54 -5.78
C THR A 87 -16.20 1.03 -4.43
N LEU A 88 -15.90 1.94 -3.54
CA LEU A 88 -15.65 1.67 -2.13
C LEU A 88 -16.80 2.26 -1.31
N THR A 89 -17.48 1.42 -0.54
CA THR A 89 -18.64 1.82 0.27
C THR A 89 -18.36 1.50 1.75
N THR A 90 -18.61 2.48 2.61
CA THR A 90 -18.59 2.37 4.07
C THR A 90 -19.97 2.76 4.63
N GLY A 91 -20.13 2.67 5.94
CA GLY A 91 -21.34 3.17 6.60
C GLY A 91 -21.58 4.68 6.43
N SER A 92 -20.56 5.45 6.08
CA SER A 92 -20.64 6.90 5.87
C SER A 92 -20.86 7.33 4.43
N GLY A 93 -20.81 6.39 3.47
CA GLY A 93 -21.05 6.70 2.05
C GLY A 93 -20.22 5.86 1.11
N SER A 94 -20.27 6.23 -0.16
CA SER A 94 -19.67 5.52 -1.27
C SER A 94 -18.85 6.47 -2.14
N ILE A 95 -17.72 6.00 -2.63
CA ILE A 95 -16.85 6.72 -3.57
C ILE A 95 -16.52 5.84 -4.78
N GLU A 96 -16.47 6.43 -5.95
CA GLU A 96 -15.93 5.79 -7.14
C GLU A 96 -14.41 5.96 -7.18
N VAL A 97 -13.71 4.90 -7.56
CA VAL A 97 -12.25 4.85 -7.67
C VAL A 97 -11.83 4.15 -8.96
N GLY A 98 -10.73 4.59 -9.54
CA GLY A 98 -10.16 3.99 -10.74
C GLY A 98 -8.65 3.96 -10.68
N MET A 99 -8.02 3.41 -11.70
CA MET A 99 -6.57 3.33 -11.79
C MET A 99 -5.90 4.68 -11.51
N GLY A 100 -4.95 4.70 -10.57
CA GLY A 100 -4.26 5.89 -10.08
C GLY A 100 -4.91 6.54 -8.85
N SER A 101 -6.15 6.16 -8.48
CA SER A 101 -6.76 6.64 -7.24
C SER A 101 -6.04 6.08 -6.03
N SER A 102 -5.75 6.94 -5.05
CA SER A 102 -5.28 6.55 -3.72
C SER A 102 -6.22 7.08 -2.65
N VAL A 103 -6.60 6.21 -1.73
CA VAL A 103 -7.57 6.49 -0.67
C VAL A 103 -6.96 6.13 0.67
N VAL A 104 -7.11 7.02 1.64
CA VAL A 104 -6.77 6.72 3.04
C VAL A 104 -8.03 6.24 3.76
N VAL A 105 -7.97 5.05 4.29
CA VAL A 105 -9.01 4.48 5.16
C VAL A 105 -8.59 4.74 6.61
N PRO A 106 -9.31 5.57 7.35
CA PRO A 106 -8.96 5.87 8.74
C PRO A 106 -9.30 4.69 9.66
N VAL A 107 -8.70 4.69 10.83
CA VAL A 107 -9.11 3.81 11.94
C VAL A 107 -10.59 4.04 12.25
N GLY A 108 -11.33 2.96 12.42
CA GLY A 108 -12.76 3.05 12.76
C GLY A 108 -13.69 3.30 11.58
N ALA A 109 -13.20 3.27 10.35
CA ALA A 109 -14.06 3.36 9.16
C ALA A 109 -15.08 2.21 9.07
N GLY A 110 -14.86 1.12 9.80
CA GLY A 110 -15.67 -0.09 9.73
C GLY A 110 -15.41 -0.90 8.47
N PRO A 111 -16.28 -1.88 8.19
CA PRO A 111 -16.17 -2.69 7.00
C PRO A 111 -16.31 -1.85 5.73
N ILE A 112 -15.48 -2.14 4.74
CA ILE A 112 -15.52 -1.50 3.43
C ILE A 112 -16.03 -2.52 2.42
N THR A 113 -17.16 -2.25 1.82
CA THR A 113 -17.61 -3.02 0.67
C THR A 113 -16.88 -2.51 -0.57
N VAL A 114 -16.20 -3.41 -1.24
CA VAL A 114 -15.49 -3.17 -2.50
C VAL A 114 -16.24 -3.85 -3.62
N ALA A 115 -16.60 -3.13 -4.67
CA ALA A 115 -17.32 -3.68 -5.80
C ALA A 115 -16.76 -3.17 -7.13
N GLY A 116 -16.73 -4.02 -8.15
CA GLY A 116 -16.30 -3.64 -9.49
C GLY A 116 -15.33 -4.62 -10.12
N ASP A 117 -14.48 -4.09 -10.97
CA ASP A 117 -13.45 -4.80 -11.72
C ASP A 117 -12.12 -4.06 -11.53
N MET A 118 -11.38 -4.42 -10.49
CA MET A 118 -10.20 -3.66 -10.13
C MET A 118 -9.12 -4.49 -9.45
N ILE A 119 -7.91 -3.97 -9.58
CA ILE A 119 -6.72 -4.44 -8.88
C ILE A 119 -6.27 -3.34 -7.93
N MET A 120 -6.13 -3.66 -6.66
CA MET A 120 -5.71 -2.74 -5.61
C MET A 120 -4.47 -3.24 -4.89
N VAL A 121 -3.69 -2.31 -4.39
CA VAL A 121 -2.63 -2.56 -3.41
C VAL A 121 -2.92 -1.70 -2.18
N GLY A 122 -2.84 -2.30 -1.03
CA GLY A 122 -3.01 -1.60 0.23
C GLY A 122 -1.81 -1.78 1.14
N THR A 123 -1.53 -0.75 1.91
CA THR A 123 -0.47 -0.75 2.91
C THR A 123 -1.07 -0.46 4.28
N ASP A 124 -0.83 -1.37 5.20
CA ASP A 124 -1.15 -1.24 6.62
C ASP A 124 0.13 -1.04 7.44
N PRO A 125 0.09 -0.37 8.59
CA PRO A 125 1.18 -0.47 9.55
C PRO A 125 1.38 -1.94 9.94
N GLY A 126 2.61 -2.30 10.23
CA GLY A 126 2.92 -3.61 10.79
C GLY A 126 2.20 -3.85 12.13
N PRO A 127 2.21 -5.09 12.62
CA PRO A 127 1.72 -5.34 13.96
C PRO A 127 2.50 -4.45 14.93
N ALA A 128 1.78 -3.79 15.83
CA ALA A 128 2.41 -2.94 16.85
C ALA A 128 3.49 -3.74 17.58
N LEU A 129 4.68 -3.18 17.67
CA LEU A 129 5.79 -3.74 18.46
C LEU A 129 5.43 -3.76 19.94
#